data_e1936531b4e8b7c2214c1c0c40445165
#
_entry.id   e1936531b4e8b7c2214c1c0c40445165
#
_cell.length_a   1.000
_cell.length_b   1.000
_cell.length_c   1.000
_cell.angle_alpha   90.00
_cell.angle_beta   90.00
_cell.angle_gamma   90.00
#
_symmetry.space_group_name_H-M   'P 1'
#
loop_
_entity.id
_entity.type
_entity.pdbx_description
1 polymer ?
#
loop_
_entity_poly.entity_id
_entity_poly.type
_entity_poly.pdbx_seq_one_letter_code
_entity_poly.pdbx_strand_id
1 'polypeptide(L)'
;QGWADAIKKYLSEKYETPPLAHVHSFGCQQSVYDGERFKGVLAQLGYGFTDEIRQADLILYNTCAVRENAEQRVFGNVGALKGLKKQKPDLVIALAGCMTEQQQVSEKLKMSYPYVDLVMGSNAAGRLPELLYRVLIEGRRSIRRDAGEGGTDTTLYEEMPVLHESRFKAFVPVMYGCDNFCSYCIVPFVRG
;
A
#
# COMPACT_ATOMS: atom_id res chain seq x y z
N GLN A 1 -8.83 10.51 12.95
CA GLN A 1 -8.93 11.91 12.46
C GLN A 1 -7.60 12.66 12.64
N GLY A 2 -6.92 12.60 13.79
CA GLY A 2 -5.69 13.37 14.05
C GLY A 2 -4.50 13.12 13.10
N TRP A 3 -4.30 11.88 12.65
CA TRP A 3 -3.20 11.53 11.72
C TRP A 3 -3.38 12.17 10.34
N ALA A 4 -4.61 12.15 9.81
CA ALA A 4 -4.90 12.71 8.49
C ALA A 4 -4.71 14.23 8.47
N ASP A 5 -5.18 14.92 9.50
CA ASP A 5 -5.04 16.38 9.62
C ASP A 5 -3.57 16.80 9.75
N ALA A 6 -2.80 16.05 10.55
CA ALA A 6 -1.37 16.29 10.70
C ALA A 6 -0.59 16.10 9.37
N ILE A 7 -0.95 15.05 8.60
CA ILE A 7 -0.35 14.82 7.28
C ILE A 7 -0.72 15.94 6.32
N LYS A 8 -1.99 16.34 6.24
CA LYS A 8 -2.43 17.44 5.36
C LYS A 8 -1.65 18.72 5.65
N LYS A 9 -1.52 19.06 6.94
CA LYS A 9 -0.75 20.22 7.35
C LYS A 9 0.71 20.10 6.92
N TYR A 10 1.36 18.98 7.20
CA TYR A 10 2.75 18.73 6.79
C TYR A 10 2.94 18.85 5.27
N LEU A 11 2.02 18.27 4.48
CA LEU A 11 2.11 18.33 3.02
C LEU A 11 1.90 19.74 2.49
N SER A 12 0.96 20.51 3.06
CA SER A 12 0.73 21.92 2.65
C SER A 12 1.88 22.86 3.03
N GLU A 13 2.63 22.55 4.08
CA GLU A 13 3.82 23.31 4.47
C GLU A 13 5.06 22.95 3.64
N LYS A 14 5.15 21.68 3.19
CA LYS A 14 6.31 21.16 2.46
C LYS A 14 6.23 21.39 0.95
N TYR A 15 5.04 21.35 0.37
CA TYR A 15 4.81 21.38 -1.07
C TYR A 15 3.94 22.57 -1.46
N GLU A 16 4.37 23.33 -2.47
CA GLU A 16 3.60 24.46 -3.06
C GLU A 16 2.38 23.95 -3.85
N THR A 17 2.48 22.75 -4.43
CA THR A 17 1.42 22.05 -5.15
C THR A 17 1.17 20.68 -4.52
N PRO A 18 -0.03 20.09 -4.66
CA PRO A 18 -0.30 18.77 -4.13
C PRO A 18 0.76 17.74 -4.55
N PRO A 19 1.39 17.01 -3.61
CA PRO A 19 2.36 15.97 -3.96
C PRO A 19 1.69 14.84 -4.75
N LEU A 20 2.44 14.20 -5.62
CA LEU A 20 1.91 13.19 -6.54
C LEU A 20 2.18 11.78 -6.02
N ALA A 21 1.13 10.96 -6.03
CA ALA A 21 1.23 9.54 -5.74
C ALA A 21 1.14 8.69 -7.02
N HIS A 22 2.03 7.71 -7.14
CA HIS A 22 1.94 6.64 -8.12
C HIS A 22 1.47 5.38 -7.44
N VAL A 23 0.27 4.90 -7.74
CA VAL A 23 -0.30 3.68 -7.17
C VAL A 23 -0.45 2.64 -8.27
N HIS A 24 0.25 1.50 -8.12
CA HIS A 24 0.19 0.42 -9.09
C HIS A 24 -0.14 -0.92 -8.43
N SER A 25 -1.13 -1.64 -8.97
CA SER A 25 -1.59 -2.94 -8.47
C SER A 25 -1.06 -4.09 -9.33
N PHE A 26 -0.27 -4.99 -8.70
CA PHE A 26 0.23 -6.20 -9.32
C PHE A 26 -0.69 -7.37 -8.98
N GLY A 27 -1.66 -7.71 -9.80
CA GLY A 27 -2.31 -8.96 -9.51
C GLY A 27 -3.78 -9.13 -9.89
N CYS A 28 -4.59 -9.63 -8.96
CA CYS A 28 -5.97 -10.04 -9.18
C CYS A 28 -6.95 -8.85 -9.13
N GLN A 29 -8.23 -9.11 -9.41
CA GLN A 29 -9.29 -8.09 -9.34
C GLN A 29 -9.41 -7.47 -7.94
N GLN A 30 -9.22 -8.27 -6.89
CA GLN A 30 -9.21 -7.77 -5.52
C GLN A 30 -8.07 -6.77 -5.28
N SER A 31 -6.88 -7.02 -5.84
CA SER A 31 -5.79 -6.06 -5.69
C SER A 31 -6.04 -4.75 -6.47
N VAL A 32 -6.80 -4.79 -7.57
CA VAL A 32 -7.23 -3.55 -8.25
C VAL A 32 -8.16 -2.75 -7.34
N TYR A 33 -9.16 -3.41 -6.76
CA TYR A 33 -10.07 -2.77 -5.81
C TYR A 33 -9.34 -2.19 -4.58
N ASP A 34 -8.41 -2.95 -4.00
CA ASP A 34 -7.58 -2.45 -2.90
C ASP A 34 -6.77 -1.20 -3.34
N GLY A 35 -6.27 -1.19 -4.58
CA GLY A 35 -5.57 -0.03 -5.18
C GLY A 35 -6.45 1.21 -5.27
N GLU A 36 -7.72 1.06 -5.70
CA GLU A 36 -8.70 2.15 -5.74
C GLU A 36 -8.98 2.73 -4.34
N ARG A 37 -8.97 1.88 -3.30
CA ARG A 37 -9.08 2.32 -1.90
C ARG A 37 -7.85 3.06 -1.43
N PHE A 38 -6.64 2.57 -1.70
CA PHE A 38 -5.42 3.30 -1.39
C PHE A 38 -5.42 4.68 -2.06
N LYS A 39 -5.84 4.77 -3.32
CA LYS A 39 -6.02 6.05 -4.00
C LYS A 39 -7.05 6.93 -3.29
N GLY A 40 -8.19 6.38 -2.88
CA GLY A 40 -9.21 7.11 -2.14
C GLY A 40 -8.66 7.74 -0.85
N VAL A 41 -7.93 6.96 -0.05
CA VAL A 41 -7.29 7.46 1.19
C VAL A 41 -6.23 8.51 0.87
N LEU A 42 -5.35 8.27 -0.10
CA LEU A 42 -4.32 9.23 -0.50
C LEU A 42 -4.91 10.55 -1.01
N ALA A 43 -6.00 10.48 -1.79
CA ALA A 43 -6.73 11.68 -2.22
C ALA A 43 -7.26 12.49 -1.02
N GLN A 44 -7.84 11.82 -0.03
CA GLN A 44 -8.27 12.48 1.21
C GLN A 44 -7.12 13.10 2.01
N LEU A 45 -5.91 12.54 1.89
CA LEU A 45 -4.70 13.11 2.52
C LEU A 45 -4.11 14.29 1.74
N GLY A 46 -4.62 14.60 0.55
CA GLY A 46 -4.17 15.72 -0.27
C GLY A 46 -3.20 15.37 -1.38
N TYR A 47 -3.02 14.09 -1.71
CA TYR A 47 -2.21 13.67 -2.85
C TYR A 47 -2.98 13.80 -4.18
N GLY A 48 -2.31 14.29 -5.22
CA GLY A 48 -2.67 14.06 -6.61
C GLY A 48 -2.12 12.72 -7.12
N PHE A 49 -2.40 12.36 -8.39
CA PHE A 49 -1.95 11.09 -8.96
C PHE A 49 -1.19 11.28 -10.25
N THR A 50 -0.24 10.39 -10.51
CA THR A 50 0.55 10.37 -11.75
C THR A 50 0.86 8.93 -12.18
N ASP A 51 0.88 8.70 -13.49
CA ASP A 51 1.38 7.44 -14.07
C ASP A 51 2.92 7.48 -14.25
N GLU A 52 3.51 8.66 -14.19
CA GLU A 52 4.95 8.86 -14.35
C GLU A 52 5.68 8.67 -13.01
N ILE A 53 6.34 7.54 -12.83
CA ILE A 53 7.05 7.15 -11.59
C ILE A 53 8.07 8.22 -11.16
N ARG A 54 8.73 8.89 -12.10
CA ARG A 54 9.74 9.90 -11.79
C ARG A 54 9.17 11.19 -11.18
N GLN A 55 7.92 11.48 -11.46
CA GLN A 55 7.21 12.65 -10.91
C GLN A 55 6.66 12.38 -9.51
N ALA A 56 6.48 11.12 -9.15
CA ALA A 56 5.86 10.74 -7.90
C ALA A 56 6.67 11.16 -6.66
N ASP A 57 5.98 11.61 -5.62
CA ASP A 57 6.48 11.86 -4.27
C ASP A 57 6.18 10.69 -3.34
N LEU A 58 5.19 9.88 -3.72
CA LEU A 58 4.86 8.61 -3.08
C LEU A 58 4.64 7.55 -4.15
N ILE A 59 5.29 6.40 -4.02
CA ILE A 59 5.05 5.22 -4.86
C ILE A 59 4.48 4.13 -3.96
N LEU A 60 3.27 3.66 -4.27
CA LEU A 60 2.62 2.55 -3.58
C LEU A 60 2.41 1.39 -4.56
N TYR A 61 3.09 0.29 -4.30
CA TYR A 61 2.89 -0.96 -5.02
C TYR A 61 1.99 -1.90 -4.22
N ASN A 62 0.80 -2.15 -4.75
CA ASN A 62 -0.12 -3.12 -4.19
C ASN A 62 0.13 -4.50 -4.80
N THR A 63 0.46 -5.47 -3.97
CA THR A 63 1.05 -6.75 -4.34
C THR A 63 0.08 -7.91 -4.22
N CYS A 64 0.35 -9.00 -4.91
CA CYS A 64 -0.48 -10.20 -4.93
C CYS A 64 0.34 -11.45 -4.60
N ALA A 65 -0.21 -12.34 -3.76
CA ALA A 65 0.43 -13.60 -3.39
C ALA A 65 -0.03 -14.80 -4.25
N VAL A 66 -1.07 -14.63 -5.07
CA VAL A 66 -1.75 -15.74 -5.77
C VAL A 66 -1.16 -15.99 -7.15
N ARG A 67 -0.49 -15.03 -7.75
CA ARG A 67 0.09 -15.16 -9.10
C ARG A 67 1.56 -15.56 -9.02
N GLU A 68 1.88 -16.67 -9.64
CA GLU A 68 3.25 -17.09 -9.95
C GLU A 68 4.01 -15.92 -10.58
N ASN A 69 5.16 -15.63 -10.43
CA ASN A 69 5.91 -14.48 -10.98
C ASN A 69 5.48 -13.06 -10.51
N ALA A 70 4.40 -12.89 -9.74
CA ALA A 70 4.05 -11.57 -9.20
C ALA A 70 5.13 -11.08 -8.24
N GLU A 71 5.65 -11.96 -7.40
CA GLU A 71 6.71 -11.67 -6.45
C GLU A 71 8.00 -11.19 -7.14
N GLN A 72 8.44 -11.90 -8.16
CA GLN A 72 9.65 -11.54 -8.92
C GLN A 72 9.50 -10.19 -9.61
N ARG A 73 8.33 -9.92 -10.20
CA ARG A 73 8.03 -8.62 -10.82
C ARG A 73 8.05 -7.49 -9.80
N VAL A 74 7.44 -7.70 -8.63
CA VAL A 74 7.45 -6.70 -7.55
C VAL A 74 8.88 -6.41 -7.12
N PHE A 75 9.69 -7.42 -6.81
CA PHE A 75 11.08 -7.22 -6.42
C PHE A 75 11.92 -6.56 -7.50
N GLY A 76 11.71 -6.89 -8.78
CA GLY A 76 12.36 -6.22 -9.90
C GLY A 76 12.01 -4.73 -9.97
N ASN A 77 10.73 -4.40 -9.88
CA ASN A 77 10.26 -3.00 -9.88
C ASN A 77 10.77 -2.24 -8.65
N VAL A 78 10.68 -2.84 -7.46
CA VAL A 78 11.22 -2.22 -6.23
C VAL A 78 12.73 -1.99 -6.34
N GLY A 79 13.46 -2.97 -6.90
CA GLY A 79 14.90 -2.84 -7.15
C GLY A 79 15.25 -1.65 -8.03
N ALA A 80 14.46 -1.40 -9.08
CA ALA A 80 14.65 -0.26 -9.97
C ALA A 80 14.45 1.10 -9.27
N LEU A 81 13.63 1.16 -8.20
CA LEU A 81 13.40 2.39 -7.45
C LEU A 81 14.60 2.85 -6.61
N LYS A 82 15.60 1.98 -6.37
CA LYS A 82 16.79 2.33 -5.58
C LYS A 82 17.53 3.55 -6.13
N GLY A 83 17.64 3.64 -7.46
CA GLY A 83 18.26 4.79 -8.13
C GLY A 83 17.45 6.07 -7.95
N LEU A 84 16.13 5.97 -8.12
CA LEU A 84 15.21 7.10 -7.97
C LEU A 84 15.19 7.61 -6.51
N LYS A 85 15.16 6.71 -5.53
CA LYS A 85 15.22 7.08 -4.10
C LYS A 85 16.51 7.83 -3.74
N LYS A 86 17.65 7.49 -4.37
CA LYS A 86 18.91 8.24 -4.18
C LYS A 86 18.85 9.65 -4.76
N GLN A 87 18.19 9.83 -5.90
CA GLN A 87 18.02 11.14 -6.55
C GLN A 87 16.96 11.98 -5.82
N LYS A 88 15.94 11.35 -5.26
CA LYS A 88 14.81 11.97 -4.58
C LYS A 88 14.67 11.36 -3.16
N PRO A 89 15.50 11.80 -2.18
CA PRO A 89 15.53 11.21 -0.84
C PRO A 89 14.18 11.25 -0.10
N ASP A 90 13.38 12.27 -0.37
CA ASP A 90 12.05 12.48 0.21
C ASP A 90 10.95 11.61 -0.41
N LEU A 91 11.25 10.90 -1.52
CA LEU A 91 10.32 9.95 -2.12
C LEU A 91 9.92 8.86 -1.13
N VAL A 92 8.64 8.70 -0.87
CA VAL A 92 8.12 7.58 -0.05
C VAL A 92 7.88 6.36 -0.93
N ILE A 93 8.47 5.22 -0.57
CA ILE A 93 8.24 3.93 -1.24
C ILE A 93 7.46 3.02 -0.30
N ALA A 94 6.24 2.68 -0.71
CA ALA A 94 5.30 1.85 0.04
C ALA A 94 4.98 0.55 -0.70
N LEU A 95 4.89 -0.54 0.04
CA LEU A 95 4.43 -1.84 -0.43
C LEU A 95 3.24 -2.31 0.40
N ALA A 96 2.19 -2.76 -0.25
CA ALA A 96 0.97 -3.24 0.38
C ALA A 96 0.49 -4.55 -0.27
N GLY A 97 -0.46 -5.22 0.35
CA GLY A 97 -1.21 -6.34 -0.23
C GLY A 97 -0.80 -7.71 0.28
N CYS A 98 -1.36 -8.77 -0.34
CA CYS A 98 -1.23 -10.15 0.16
C CYS A 98 0.20 -10.67 0.21
N MET A 99 1.08 -10.25 -0.70
CA MET A 99 2.46 -10.72 -0.74
C MET A 99 3.23 -10.30 0.52
N THR A 100 2.95 -9.12 1.05
CA THR A 100 3.64 -8.57 2.23
C THR A 100 3.23 -9.24 3.54
N GLU A 101 2.13 -10.02 3.54
CA GLU A 101 1.73 -10.84 4.69
C GLU A 101 2.63 -12.08 4.86
N GLN A 102 3.31 -12.51 3.82
CA GLN A 102 4.23 -13.63 3.92
C GLN A 102 5.47 -13.23 4.72
N GLN A 103 5.81 -14.01 5.74
CA GLN A 103 6.92 -13.73 6.65
C GLN A 103 8.24 -13.57 5.90
N GLN A 104 8.57 -14.52 5.03
CA GLN A 104 9.81 -14.50 4.27
C GLN A 104 9.93 -13.26 3.37
N VAL A 105 8.82 -12.78 2.80
CA VAL A 105 8.79 -11.58 1.97
C VAL A 105 9.03 -10.34 2.82
N SER A 106 8.34 -10.23 3.95
CA SER A 106 8.48 -9.12 4.88
C SER A 106 9.91 -9.03 5.43
N GLU A 107 10.51 -10.16 5.81
CA GLU A 107 11.90 -10.22 6.26
C GLU A 107 12.90 -9.83 5.15
N LYS A 108 12.69 -10.33 3.94
CA LYS A 108 13.50 -9.95 2.76
C LYS A 108 13.43 -8.45 2.48
N LEU A 109 12.23 -7.86 2.53
CA LEU A 109 12.05 -6.42 2.36
C LEU A 109 12.77 -5.63 3.46
N LYS A 110 12.69 -6.10 4.70
CA LYS A 110 13.33 -5.46 5.83
C LYS A 110 14.86 -5.45 5.70
N MET A 111 15.45 -6.57 5.27
CA MET A 111 16.90 -6.75 5.24
C MET A 111 17.54 -6.24 3.94
N SER A 112 16.92 -6.53 2.79
CA SER A 112 17.53 -6.30 1.47
C SER A 112 17.08 -5.02 0.78
N TYR A 113 15.99 -4.40 1.24
CA TYR A 113 15.42 -3.19 0.64
C TYR A 113 15.27 -2.05 1.67
N PRO A 114 16.38 -1.56 2.26
CA PRO A 114 16.33 -0.55 3.34
C PRO A 114 15.74 0.80 2.90
N TYR A 115 15.64 1.05 1.61
CA TYR A 115 15.05 2.25 1.03
C TYR A 115 13.52 2.18 0.84
N VAL A 116 12.89 1.05 1.15
CA VAL A 116 11.44 0.93 1.24
C VAL A 116 11.00 1.47 2.61
N ASP A 117 10.18 2.49 2.63
CA ASP A 117 9.81 3.22 3.85
C ASP A 117 8.62 2.58 4.58
N LEU A 118 7.69 2.01 3.81
CA LEU A 118 6.44 1.46 4.33
C LEU A 118 6.16 0.08 3.74
N VAL A 119 5.87 -0.89 4.61
CA VAL A 119 5.37 -2.22 4.23
C VAL A 119 4.14 -2.51 5.10
N MET A 120 3.02 -2.83 4.49
CA MET A 120 1.76 -3.10 5.18
C MET A 120 1.00 -4.26 4.53
N GLY A 121 0.18 -4.94 5.32
CA GLY A 121 -0.65 -6.05 4.88
C GLY A 121 -1.85 -5.63 4.02
N SER A 122 -2.61 -6.63 3.58
CA SER A 122 -3.76 -6.43 2.71
C SER A 122 -4.92 -5.69 3.39
N ASN A 123 -5.03 -5.79 4.70
CA ASN A 123 -6.12 -5.19 5.48
C ASN A 123 -5.73 -3.83 6.11
N ALA A 124 -4.51 -3.37 5.87
CA ALA A 124 -3.98 -2.16 6.50
C ALA A 124 -4.38 -0.86 5.80
N ALA A 125 -5.20 -0.90 4.74
CA ALA A 125 -5.56 0.31 4.01
C ALA A 125 -6.19 1.38 4.92
N GLY A 126 -7.05 1.00 5.88
CA GLY A 126 -7.62 1.90 6.88
C GLY A 126 -6.58 2.53 7.83
N ARG A 127 -5.43 1.90 7.98
CA ARG A 127 -4.31 2.36 8.81
C ARG A 127 -3.27 3.16 8.04
N LEU A 128 -3.46 3.31 6.72
CA LEU A 128 -2.53 4.05 5.87
C LEU A 128 -2.19 5.46 6.42
N PRO A 129 -3.16 6.27 6.92
CA PRO A 129 -2.83 7.57 7.50
C PRO A 129 -1.88 7.48 8.72
N GLU A 130 -2.12 6.52 9.65
CA GLU A 130 -1.23 6.29 10.79
C GLU A 130 0.18 5.92 10.34
N LEU A 131 0.28 4.99 9.41
CA LEU A 131 1.57 4.47 8.94
C LEU A 131 2.35 5.52 8.14
N LEU A 132 1.66 6.31 7.32
CA LEU A 132 2.26 7.45 6.60
C LEU A 132 2.72 8.55 7.56
N TYR A 133 1.97 8.83 8.61
CA TYR A 133 2.40 9.78 9.63
C TYR A 133 3.75 9.40 10.23
N ARG A 134 3.92 8.13 10.58
CA ARG A 134 5.19 7.61 11.12
C ARG A 134 6.35 7.79 10.15
N VAL A 135 6.09 7.58 8.85
CA VAL A 135 7.12 7.73 7.82
C VAL A 135 7.43 9.21 7.56
N LEU A 136 6.42 10.03 7.34
CA LEU A 136 6.57 11.42 6.89
C LEU A 136 7.01 12.37 8.02
N ILE A 137 6.49 12.20 9.22
CA ILE A 137 6.64 13.14 10.34
C ILE A 137 7.61 12.62 11.39
N GLU A 138 7.51 11.34 11.75
CA GLU A 138 8.44 10.75 12.72
C GLU A 138 9.76 10.28 12.07
N GLY A 139 9.85 10.25 10.73
CA GLY A 139 11.02 9.75 10.00
C GLY A 139 11.32 8.27 10.25
N ARG A 140 10.30 7.49 10.64
CA ARG A 140 10.45 6.09 11.00
C ARG A 140 9.93 5.18 9.92
N ARG A 141 10.79 4.28 9.46
CA ARG A 141 10.41 3.18 8.58
C ARG A 141 9.36 2.30 9.27
N SER A 142 8.26 1.99 8.58
CA SER A 142 7.18 1.17 9.13
C SER A 142 7.02 -0.13 8.34
N ILE A 143 7.25 -1.27 9.00
CA ILE A 143 7.06 -2.60 8.41
C ILE A 143 6.09 -3.35 9.32
N ARG A 144 4.86 -3.55 8.85
CA ARG A 144 3.81 -4.24 9.59
C ARG A 144 3.14 -5.29 8.72
N ARG A 145 2.89 -6.45 9.34
CA ARG A 145 1.98 -7.48 8.83
C ARG A 145 0.73 -7.44 9.69
N ASP A 146 -0.44 -7.64 9.08
CA ASP A 146 -1.70 -7.68 9.82
C ASP A 146 -2.01 -9.10 10.31
N ALA A 147 -1.38 -10.13 9.72
CA ALA A 147 -1.52 -11.51 10.14
C ALA A 147 -0.95 -11.73 11.56
N GLY A 148 -1.83 -11.80 12.56
CA GLY A 148 -1.50 -12.19 13.94
C GLY A 148 -1.51 -11.08 14.99
N GLU A 149 -1.67 -9.82 14.65
CA GLU A 149 -1.80 -8.73 15.63
C GLU A 149 -3.23 -8.18 15.69
N GLY A 150 -4.11 -8.93 16.36
CA GLY A 150 -5.44 -8.47 16.77
C GLY A 150 -6.42 -8.18 15.62
N GLY A 151 -7.23 -9.16 15.28
CA GLY A 151 -8.50 -9.09 14.55
C GLY A 151 -8.54 -8.14 13.34
N THR A 152 -8.93 -8.63 12.21
CA THR A 152 -9.35 -7.82 11.07
C THR A 152 -10.46 -6.87 11.52
N ASP A 153 -10.15 -5.60 11.77
CA ASP A 153 -11.17 -4.57 11.95
C ASP A 153 -11.78 -4.27 10.57
N THR A 154 -12.74 -5.09 10.19
CA THR A 154 -13.44 -4.98 8.91
C THR A 154 -14.25 -3.70 8.82
N THR A 155 -14.60 -3.07 9.93
CA THR A 155 -15.36 -1.82 9.99
C THR A 155 -14.55 -0.66 9.37
N LEU A 156 -13.26 -0.57 9.66
CA LEU A 156 -12.39 0.43 9.02
C LEU A 156 -12.26 0.20 7.51
N TYR A 157 -12.51 -1.01 7.06
CA TYR A 157 -12.40 -1.38 5.65
C TYR A 157 -13.65 -0.97 4.86
N GLU A 158 -14.84 -1.02 5.44
CA GLU A 158 -16.11 -0.71 4.76
C GLU A 158 -16.32 0.80 4.55
N GLU A 159 -15.84 1.63 5.48
CA GLU A 159 -16.00 3.09 5.45
C GLU A 159 -14.93 3.82 4.64
N MET A 160 -13.99 3.10 4.02
CA MET A 160 -12.91 3.75 3.29
C MET A 160 -13.37 4.37 1.98
N PRO A 161 -12.85 5.55 1.65
CA PRO A 161 -13.10 6.18 0.37
C PRO A 161 -12.51 5.32 -0.76
N VAL A 162 -13.26 5.21 -1.86
CA VAL A 162 -12.83 4.52 -3.08
C VAL A 162 -12.71 5.54 -4.20
N LEU A 163 -11.56 5.60 -4.85
CA LEU A 163 -11.37 6.38 -6.06
C LEU A 163 -11.38 5.44 -7.26
N HIS A 164 -12.55 5.32 -7.91
CA HIS A 164 -12.70 4.45 -9.06
C HIS A 164 -11.89 4.95 -10.26
N GLU A 165 -11.15 4.04 -10.89
CA GLU A 165 -10.38 4.33 -12.11
C GLU A 165 -11.28 4.40 -13.36
N SER A 166 -12.42 3.72 -13.32
CA SER A 166 -13.35 3.63 -14.45
C SER A 166 -14.69 4.31 -14.12
N ARG A 167 -15.25 5.03 -15.11
CA ARG A 167 -16.60 5.60 -15.03
C ARG A 167 -17.71 4.55 -15.22
N PHE A 168 -17.39 3.40 -15.80
CA PHE A 168 -18.38 2.40 -16.22
C PHE A 168 -18.21 1.06 -15.49
N LYS A 169 -17.18 0.92 -14.65
CA LYS A 169 -16.87 -0.33 -13.97
C LYS A 169 -16.47 -0.06 -12.54
N ALA A 170 -17.12 -0.72 -11.59
CA ALA A 170 -16.75 -0.74 -10.19
C ALA A 170 -16.65 -2.18 -9.70
N PHE A 171 -15.70 -2.47 -8.82
CA PHE A 171 -15.63 -3.73 -8.11
C PHE A 171 -16.33 -3.56 -6.76
N VAL A 172 -17.23 -4.50 -6.44
CA VAL A 172 -17.91 -4.55 -5.15
C VAL A 172 -17.47 -5.85 -4.46
N PRO A 173 -16.69 -5.78 -3.39
CA PRO A 173 -16.34 -6.96 -2.63
C PRO A 173 -17.59 -7.48 -1.90
N VAL A 174 -17.87 -8.75 -2.07
CA VAL A 174 -19.01 -9.42 -1.42
C VAL A 174 -18.54 -10.33 -0.27
N MET A 175 -17.23 -10.52 -0.14
CA MET A 175 -16.62 -11.40 0.84
C MET A 175 -15.16 -11.00 1.08
N TYR A 176 -14.70 -11.18 2.32
CA TYR A 176 -13.29 -11.00 2.73
C TYR A 176 -12.79 -12.34 3.27
N GLY A 177 -11.56 -12.72 2.85
CA GLY A 177 -10.93 -13.94 3.32
C GLY A 177 -11.60 -15.22 2.82
N CYS A 178 -11.25 -16.35 3.43
CA CYS A 178 -11.83 -17.66 3.14
C CYS A 178 -11.44 -18.68 4.24
N ASP A 179 -12.42 -19.42 4.77
CA ASP A 179 -12.24 -20.40 5.84
C ASP A 179 -12.08 -21.84 5.33
N ASN A 180 -12.02 -22.07 4.03
CA ASN A 180 -12.01 -23.44 3.49
C ASN A 180 -10.67 -24.16 3.63
N PHE A 181 -9.56 -23.45 3.83
CA PHE A 181 -8.22 -24.01 4.02
C PHE A 181 -7.86 -25.12 3.02
N CYS A 182 -8.21 -24.95 1.73
CA CYS A 182 -7.81 -25.87 0.68
C CYS A 182 -6.28 -26.02 0.65
N SER A 183 -5.77 -27.23 0.42
CA SER A 183 -4.36 -27.60 0.57
C SER A 183 -3.36 -26.76 -0.25
N TYR A 184 -3.79 -26.17 -1.35
CA TYR A 184 -2.96 -25.33 -2.24
C TYR A 184 -3.26 -23.84 -2.12
N CYS A 185 -4.20 -23.41 -1.26
CA CYS A 185 -4.70 -22.05 -1.24
C CYS A 185 -4.01 -21.21 -0.16
N ILE A 186 -3.45 -20.08 -0.56
CA ILE A 186 -2.80 -19.14 0.37
C ILE A 186 -3.78 -18.12 0.98
N VAL A 187 -5.01 -17.97 0.43
CA VAL A 187 -5.96 -16.93 0.82
C VAL A 187 -6.23 -16.87 2.32
N PRO A 188 -6.50 -17.99 3.03
CA PRO A 188 -6.74 -17.96 4.47
C PRO A 188 -5.58 -17.38 5.30
N PHE A 189 -4.35 -17.48 4.77
CA PHE A 189 -3.13 -17.05 5.48
C PHE A 189 -2.73 -15.62 5.21
N VAL A 190 -3.28 -14.99 4.15
CA VAL A 190 -2.89 -13.64 3.73
C VAL A 190 -4.06 -12.65 3.64
N ARG A 191 -5.29 -13.12 3.86
CA ARG A 191 -6.49 -12.28 3.88
C ARG A 191 -7.46 -12.56 5.03
N GLY A 192 -7.18 -13.57 5.86
CA GLY A 192 -8.01 -13.96 7.00
C GLY A 192 -9.16 -14.90 6.64
#